data_f4cef6e281a1d91ee877cb23f73da598
#
_entry.id   f4cef6e281a1d91ee877cb23f73da598
#
_cell.length_a   1.000
_cell.length_b   1.000
_cell.length_c   1.000
_cell.angle_alpha   90.00
_cell.angle_beta   90.00
_cell.angle_gamma   90.00
#
_symmetry.space_group_name_H-M   'P 1'
#
loop_
_entity.id
_entity.type
_entity.pdbx_description
1 polymer ?
#
loop_
_entity_poly.entity_id
_entity_poly.type
_entity_poly.pdbx_seq_one_letter_code
_entity_poly.pdbx_strand_id
1 'polypeptide(L)'
;MCIRDSHDIDDGLRAGLIRLEDLTELKMTGTIMQAISKKYGDISIDLQRHELVREMISIMISDLVTETRKRLADDGLQTCDDVRHAGRATAAFSDALQNDLAEVKAFLMEHVYKHHTVNRSMSKARRIISEMFDLLIREPNLLPDAEHLMVKEPRDQARHICDYIAGMTDKFAIEEHHRLFDITDSLA
;
A
#
# COMPACT_ATOMS: atom_id res chain seq x y z
N MET A 1 -4.05 -2.90 -5.85
CA MET A 1 -4.46 -2.09 -6.96
C MET A 1 -5.45 -1.04 -6.40
N CYS A 2 -5.15 0.04 -6.40
CA CYS A 2 -4.91 1.29 -6.55
C CYS A 2 -5.70 2.41 -5.89
N ILE A 3 -6.70 2.11 -5.00
CA ILE A 3 -7.13 3.06 -3.96
C ILE A 3 -5.90 3.47 -3.13
N ARG A 4 -4.93 2.59 -2.96
CA ARG A 4 -3.67 2.87 -2.29
C ARG A 4 -2.84 3.96 -2.99
N ASP A 5 -2.82 4.00 -4.33
CA ASP A 5 -2.06 5.04 -5.06
C ASP A 5 -2.58 6.46 -4.76
N SER A 6 -3.89 6.61 -4.50
CA SER A 6 -4.45 7.90 -4.06
C SER A 6 -4.06 8.27 -2.63
N HIS A 7 -3.89 7.29 -1.74
CA HIS A 7 -3.34 7.53 -0.41
C HIS A 7 -1.84 7.81 -0.46
N ASP A 8 -1.10 7.16 -1.36
CA ASP A 8 0.33 7.44 -1.56
C ASP A 8 0.55 8.88 -2.08
N ILE A 9 -0.39 9.44 -2.88
CA ILE A 9 -0.41 10.86 -3.24
C ILE A 9 -0.62 11.73 -1.99
N ASP A 10 -1.62 11.42 -1.15
CA ASP A 10 -1.89 12.17 0.08
C ASP A 10 -0.65 12.19 1.00
N ASP A 11 -0.04 11.03 1.20
CA ASP A 11 1.16 10.89 2.01
C ASP A 11 2.36 11.63 1.41
N GLY A 12 2.54 11.57 0.08
CA GLY A 12 3.58 12.29 -0.64
C GLY A 12 3.45 13.81 -0.50
N LEU A 13 2.22 14.32 -0.59
CA LEU A 13 1.92 15.75 -0.38
C LEU A 13 2.15 16.17 1.07
N ARG A 14 1.71 15.38 2.04
CA ARG A 14 1.92 15.64 3.49
C ARG A 14 3.38 15.60 3.88
N ALA A 15 4.14 14.70 3.30
CA ALA A 15 5.58 14.57 3.53
C ALA A 15 6.41 15.63 2.79
N GLY A 16 5.78 16.46 1.94
CA GLY A 16 6.47 17.48 1.13
C GLY A 16 7.38 16.87 0.06
N LEU A 17 7.13 15.63 -0.36
CA LEU A 17 7.88 14.94 -1.42
C LEU A 17 7.42 15.38 -2.81
N ILE A 18 6.16 15.73 -2.95
CA ILE A 18 5.51 16.23 -4.16
C ILE A 18 4.63 17.45 -3.81
N ARG A 19 4.29 18.26 -4.81
CA ARG A 19 3.41 19.42 -4.66
C ARG A 19 2.15 19.23 -5.51
N LEU A 20 1.07 19.96 -5.18
CA LEU A 20 -0.16 19.91 -5.97
C LEU A 20 0.05 20.36 -7.42
N GLU A 21 0.95 21.32 -7.65
CA GLU A 21 1.30 21.81 -8.98
C GLU A 21 1.87 20.69 -9.85
N ASP A 22 2.71 19.80 -9.28
CA ASP A 22 3.32 18.68 -9.99
C ASP A 22 2.24 17.70 -10.49
N LEU A 23 1.13 17.56 -9.76
CA LEU A 23 0.00 16.70 -10.11
C LEU A 23 -0.91 17.29 -11.19
N THR A 24 -0.84 18.60 -11.46
CA THR A 24 -1.62 19.22 -12.54
C THR A 24 -1.16 18.83 -13.94
N GLU A 25 0.08 18.36 -14.07
CA GLU A 25 0.66 17.90 -15.34
C GLU A 25 0.14 16.52 -15.77
N LEU A 26 -0.34 15.72 -14.83
CA LEU A 26 -0.87 14.38 -15.12
C LEU A 26 -2.34 14.49 -15.56
N LYS A 27 -2.71 13.67 -16.53
CA LYS A 27 -4.04 13.76 -17.16
C LYS A 27 -5.19 13.60 -16.16
N MET A 28 -5.17 12.56 -15.34
CA MET A 28 -6.24 12.29 -14.38
C MET A 28 -6.31 13.37 -13.28
N THR A 29 -5.21 13.58 -12.57
CA THR A 29 -5.18 14.51 -11.43
C THR A 29 -5.32 15.96 -11.88
N GLY A 30 -4.75 16.35 -13.01
CA GLY A 30 -4.93 17.68 -13.62
C GLY A 30 -6.39 17.97 -13.96
N THR A 31 -7.10 17.00 -14.55
CA THR A 31 -8.54 17.14 -14.83
C THR A 31 -9.35 17.33 -13.54
N ILE A 32 -9.04 16.55 -12.50
CA ILE A 32 -9.70 16.66 -11.19
C ILE A 32 -9.42 18.01 -10.56
N MET A 33 -8.16 18.48 -10.56
CA MET A 33 -7.78 19.77 -9.98
C MET A 33 -8.48 20.95 -10.67
N GLN A 34 -8.62 20.90 -12.00
CA GLN A 34 -9.40 21.90 -12.75
C GLN A 34 -10.89 21.89 -12.34
N ALA A 35 -11.47 20.69 -12.16
CA ALA A 35 -12.85 20.58 -11.71
C ALA A 35 -13.05 21.10 -10.28
N ILE A 36 -12.11 20.86 -9.37
CA ILE A 36 -12.11 21.35 -8.00
C ILE A 36 -12.05 22.90 -8.02
N SER A 37 -11.09 23.47 -8.75
CA SER A 37 -10.94 24.93 -8.87
C SER A 37 -12.21 25.60 -9.43
N LYS A 38 -12.82 24.99 -10.44
CA LYS A 38 -14.07 25.47 -11.03
C LYS A 38 -15.25 25.42 -10.04
N LYS A 39 -15.31 24.37 -9.21
CA LYS A 39 -16.43 24.12 -8.29
C LYS A 39 -16.34 24.97 -7.01
N TYR A 40 -15.15 25.10 -6.46
CA TYR A 40 -14.95 25.68 -5.13
C TYR A 40 -14.18 27.00 -5.14
N GLY A 41 -13.59 27.40 -6.28
CA GLY A 41 -12.74 28.58 -6.36
C GLY A 41 -11.41 28.40 -5.62
N ASP A 42 -10.97 29.47 -4.95
CA ASP A 42 -9.73 29.44 -4.17
C ASP A 42 -10.01 28.88 -2.76
N ILE A 43 -9.61 27.64 -2.55
CA ILE A 43 -9.72 26.91 -1.28
C ILE A 43 -8.34 26.54 -0.77
N SER A 44 -8.23 26.27 0.54
CA SER A 44 -6.96 25.91 1.16
C SER A 44 -6.32 24.67 0.52
N ILE A 45 -5.00 24.60 0.55
CA ILE A 45 -4.21 23.45 0.03
C ILE A 45 -4.67 22.12 0.65
N ASP A 46 -4.96 22.11 1.95
CA ASP A 46 -5.46 20.92 2.63
C ASP A 46 -6.80 20.47 2.06
N LEU A 47 -7.70 21.39 1.80
CA LEU A 47 -9.01 21.03 1.23
C LEU A 47 -8.88 20.57 -0.22
N GLN A 48 -8.01 21.22 -1.02
CA GLN A 48 -7.70 20.76 -2.38
C GLN A 48 -7.17 19.33 -2.39
N ARG A 49 -6.25 18.99 -1.49
CA ARG A 49 -5.68 17.66 -1.33
C ARG A 49 -6.77 16.62 -0.99
N HIS A 50 -7.61 16.90 0.00
CA HIS A 50 -8.70 16.01 0.38
C HIS A 50 -9.70 15.77 -0.76
N GLU A 51 -10.09 16.83 -1.45
CA GLU A 51 -11.02 16.73 -2.59
C GLU A 51 -10.38 15.95 -3.75
N LEU A 52 -9.09 16.15 -4.04
CA LEU A 52 -8.37 15.38 -5.05
C LEU A 52 -8.41 13.88 -4.75
N VAL A 53 -8.02 13.48 -3.55
CA VAL A 53 -8.02 12.06 -3.14
C VAL A 53 -9.42 11.47 -3.20
N ARG A 54 -10.41 12.19 -2.70
CA ARG A 54 -11.83 11.75 -2.73
C ARG A 54 -12.34 11.55 -4.16
N GLU A 55 -12.07 12.49 -5.06
CA GLU A 55 -12.49 12.40 -6.45
C GLU A 55 -11.75 11.28 -7.19
N MET A 56 -10.46 11.08 -6.96
CA MET A 56 -9.72 9.94 -7.52
C MET A 56 -10.36 8.61 -7.13
N ILE A 57 -10.66 8.41 -5.85
CA ILE A 57 -11.32 7.19 -5.36
C ILE A 57 -12.70 7.04 -5.99
N SER A 58 -13.47 8.10 -6.07
CA SER A 58 -14.82 8.11 -6.68
C SER A 58 -14.78 7.68 -8.15
N ILE A 59 -13.87 8.24 -8.94
CA ILE A 59 -13.69 7.91 -10.35
C ILE A 59 -13.28 6.43 -10.50
N MET A 60 -12.33 5.96 -9.70
CA MET A 60 -11.87 4.57 -9.75
C MET A 60 -13.01 3.58 -9.41
N ILE A 61 -13.80 3.86 -8.37
CA ILE A 61 -14.93 2.99 -8.01
C ILE A 61 -15.99 2.99 -9.12
N SER A 62 -16.33 4.16 -9.63
CA SER A 62 -17.36 4.31 -10.67
C SER A 62 -16.97 3.59 -11.98
N ASP A 63 -15.72 3.74 -12.40
CA ASP A 63 -15.19 3.08 -13.59
C ASP A 63 -15.14 1.56 -13.40
N LEU A 64 -14.60 1.10 -12.26
CA LEU A 64 -14.53 -0.33 -11.93
C LEU A 64 -15.91 -1.00 -11.99
N VAL A 65 -16.91 -0.39 -11.39
CA VAL A 65 -18.28 -0.92 -11.39
C VAL A 65 -18.85 -0.92 -12.81
N THR A 66 -18.66 0.15 -13.56
CA THR A 66 -19.19 0.29 -14.91
C THR A 66 -18.54 -0.71 -15.86
N GLU A 67 -17.22 -0.80 -15.86
CA GLU A 67 -16.48 -1.72 -16.73
C GLU A 67 -16.75 -3.18 -16.35
N THR A 68 -16.85 -3.50 -15.06
CA THR A 68 -17.19 -4.86 -14.60
C THR A 68 -18.59 -5.25 -15.07
N ARG A 69 -19.58 -4.39 -14.93
CA ARG A 69 -20.94 -4.65 -15.43
C ARG A 69 -20.98 -4.87 -16.93
N LYS A 70 -20.23 -4.06 -17.68
CA LYS A 70 -20.09 -4.22 -19.11
C LYS A 70 -19.51 -5.59 -19.47
N ARG A 71 -18.39 -5.99 -18.85
CA ARG A 71 -17.74 -7.29 -19.08
C ARG A 71 -18.63 -8.47 -18.75
N LEU A 72 -19.37 -8.41 -17.65
CA LEU A 72 -20.34 -9.44 -17.29
C LEU A 72 -21.45 -9.58 -18.34
N ALA A 73 -21.96 -8.46 -18.87
CA ALA A 73 -22.98 -8.45 -19.91
C ALA A 73 -22.44 -8.97 -21.25
N ASP A 74 -21.25 -8.49 -21.68
CA ASP A 74 -20.61 -8.87 -22.94
C ASP A 74 -20.28 -10.37 -23.00
N ASP A 75 -19.89 -10.97 -21.87
CA ASP A 75 -19.59 -12.39 -21.74
C ASP A 75 -20.82 -13.25 -21.37
N GLY A 76 -21.99 -12.66 -21.14
CA GLY A 76 -23.22 -13.37 -20.75
C GLY A 76 -23.14 -14.07 -19.40
N LEU A 77 -22.28 -13.60 -18.50
CA LEU A 77 -22.04 -14.22 -17.18
C LEU A 77 -23.18 -13.85 -16.21
N GLN A 78 -23.90 -14.86 -15.69
CA GLN A 78 -25.07 -14.67 -14.83
C GLN A 78 -24.91 -15.29 -13.44
N THR A 79 -24.01 -16.27 -13.31
CA THR A 79 -23.79 -16.99 -12.04
C THR A 79 -22.35 -16.85 -11.54
N CYS A 80 -22.13 -17.13 -10.26
CA CYS A 80 -20.79 -17.19 -9.69
C CYS A 80 -19.92 -18.25 -10.37
N ASP A 81 -20.51 -19.34 -10.85
CA ASP A 81 -19.78 -20.39 -11.54
C ASP A 81 -19.35 -19.95 -12.95
N ASP A 82 -20.18 -19.18 -13.66
CA ASP A 82 -19.77 -18.57 -14.93
C ASP A 82 -18.53 -17.68 -14.75
N VAL A 83 -18.52 -16.85 -13.69
CA VAL A 83 -17.37 -15.99 -13.36
C VAL A 83 -16.12 -16.81 -13.04
N ARG A 84 -16.24 -17.91 -12.28
CA ARG A 84 -15.10 -18.81 -11.97
C ARG A 84 -14.49 -19.46 -13.22
N HIS A 85 -15.32 -19.73 -14.21
CA HIS A 85 -14.92 -20.40 -15.46
C HIS A 85 -14.65 -19.44 -16.63
N ALA A 86 -14.78 -18.12 -16.41
CA ALA A 86 -14.62 -17.08 -17.45
C ALA A 86 -13.20 -17.04 -18.08
N GLY A 87 -12.19 -17.65 -17.47
CA GLY A 87 -10.81 -17.70 -17.97
C GLY A 87 -10.08 -16.35 -17.96
N ARG A 88 -10.75 -15.27 -17.55
CA ARG A 88 -10.19 -13.91 -17.43
C ARG A 88 -10.73 -13.19 -16.19
N ALA A 89 -10.04 -12.14 -15.76
CA ALA A 89 -10.54 -11.27 -14.72
C ALA A 89 -11.78 -10.51 -15.21
N THR A 90 -12.92 -10.71 -14.53
CA THR A 90 -14.18 -10.01 -14.84
C THR A 90 -14.21 -8.61 -14.23
N ALA A 91 -13.66 -8.44 -13.04
CA ALA A 91 -13.51 -7.13 -12.41
C ALA A 91 -12.23 -6.46 -12.89
N ALA A 92 -12.37 -5.32 -13.58
CA ALA A 92 -11.23 -4.55 -14.08
C ALA A 92 -11.64 -3.08 -14.33
N PHE A 93 -10.66 -2.22 -14.38
CA PHE A 93 -10.83 -0.85 -14.89
C PHE A 93 -10.92 -0.85 -16.40
N SER A 94 -11.52 0.21 -16.96
CA SER A 94 -11.45 0.50 -18.41
C SER A 94 -9.99 0.74 -18.83
N ASP A 95 -9.68 0.49 -20.09
CA ASP A 95 -8.34 0.72 -20.65
C ASP A 95 -7.92 2.19 -20.51
N ALA A 96 -8.86 3.12 -20.64
CA ALA A 96 -8.61 4.55 -20.47
C ALA A 96 -8.13 4.86 -19.04
N LEU A 97 -8.83 4.37 -18.02
CA LEU A 97 -8.43 4.61 -16.63
C LEU A 97 -7.15 3.85 -16.27
N GLN A 98 -6.93 2.65 -16.82
CA GLN A 98 -5.66 1.92 -16.60
C GLN A 98 -4.46 2.72 -17.08
N ASN A 99 -4.55 3.39 -18.24
CA ASN A 99 -3.49 4.24 -18.76
C ASN A 99 -3.25 5.46 -17.86
N ASP A 100 -4.32 6.13 -17.43
CA ASP A 100 -4.24 7.28 -16.54
C ASP A 100 -3.62 6.90 -15.17
N LEU A 101 -3.98 5.73 -14.62
CA LEU A 101 -3.38 5.21 -13.39
C LEU A 101 -1.92 4.77 -13.57
N ALA A 102 -1.54 4.27 -14.75
CA ALA A 102 -0.15 3.94 -15.05
C ALA A 102 0.73 5.20 -15.06
N GLU A 103 0.23 6.33 -15.58
CA GLU A 103 0.90 7.63 -15.54
C GLU A 103 1.11 8.09 -14.09
N VAL A 104 0.06 8.06 -13.26
CA VAL A 104 0.15 8.39 -11.83
C VAL A 104 1.16 7.50 -11.11
N LYS A 105 1.15 6.21 -11.38
CA LYS A 105 2.08 5.26 -10.76
C LYS A 105 3.52 5.49 -11.18
N ALA A 106 3.77 5.84 -12.44
CA ALA A 106 5.09 6.19 -12.92
C ALA A 106 5.63 7.44 -12.21
N PHE A 107 4.78 8.46 -12.05
CA PHE A 107 5.08 9.68 -11.31
C PHE A 107 5.42 9.37 -9.84
N LEU A 108 4.58 8.60 -9.13
CA LEU A 108 4.83 8.20 -7.74
C LEU A 108 6.12 7.38 -7.60
N MET A 109 6.41 6.52 -8.57
CA MET A 109 7.64 5.73 -8.58
C MET A 109 8.88 6.62 -8.60
N GLU A 110 8.86 7.67 -9.38
CA GLU A 110 10.00 8.57 -9.55
C GLU A 110 10.14 9.55 -8.38
N HIS A 111 9.04 10.19 -7.96
CA HIS A 111 9.09 11.31 -7.04
C HIS A 111 8.89 10.91 -5.57
N VAL A 112 8.19 9.79 -5.31
CA VAL A 112 7.88 9.33 -3.95
C VAL A 112 8.69 8.09 -3.58
N TYR A 113 8.49 6.97 -4.30
CA TYR A 113 9.06 5.69 -3.87
C TYR A 113 10.59 5.61 -3.99
N LYS A 114 11.18 6.32 -4.96
CA LYS A 114 12.65 6.41 -5.11
C LYS A 114 13.26 7.56 -4.30
N HIS A 115 12.47 8.36 -3.61
CA HIS A 115 12.99 9.46 -2.82
C HIS A 115 13.92 8.94 -1.71
N HIS A 116 15.04 9.62 -1.48
CA HIS A 116 16.08 9.16 -0.54
C HIS A 116 15.57 8.97 0.89
N THR A 117 14.64 9.81 1.35
CA THR A 117 14.03 9.70 2.68
C THR A 117 13.20 8.43 2.81
N VAL A 118 12.40 8.10 1.79
CA VAL A 118 11.60 6.86 1.74
C VAL A 118 12.51 5.64 1.69
N ASN A 119 13.54 5.67 0.83
CA ASN A 119 14.53 4.59 0.73
C ASN A 119 15.26 4.33 2.04
N ARG A 120 15.61 5.39 2.80
CA ARG A 120 16.23 5.24 4.13
C ARG A 120 15.29 4.55 5.11
N SER A 121 14.01 4.94 5.16
CA SER A 121 13.01 4.33 6.03
C SER A 121 12.77 2.87 5.65
N MET A 122 12.61 2.57 4.35
CA MET A 122 12.44 1.20 3.85
C MET A 122 13.67 0.33 4.11
N SER A 123 14.88 0.89 4.00
CA SER A 123 16.12 0.17 4.33
C SER A 123 16.19 -0.20 5.81
N LYS A 124 15.81 0.73 6.71
CA LYS A 124 15.73 0.46 8.15
C LYS A 124 14.68 -0.63 8.46
N ALA A 125 13.48 -0.50 7.92
CA ALA A 125 12.42 -1.48 8.15
C ALA A 125 12.81 -2.89 7.68
N ARG A 126 13.40 -2.98 6.48
CA ARG A 126 13.91 -4.27 5.96
C ARG A 126 14.96 -4.88 6.87
N ARG A 127 15.90 -4.06 7.38
CA ARG A 127 16.94 -4.53 8.29
C ARG A 127 16.33 -5.04 9.60
N ILE A 128 15.43 -4.29 10.23
CA ILE A 128 14.73 -4.71 11.46
C ILE A 128 14.06 -6.07 11.27
N ILE A 129 13.27 -6.24 10.22
CA ILE A 129 12.56 -7.49 9.94
C ILE A 129 13.55 -8.65 9.70
N SER A 130 14.61 -8.43 8.91
CA SER A 130 15.58 -9.47 8.60
C SER A 130 16.37 -9.88 9.84
N GLU A 131 16.87 -8.93 10.63
CA GLU A 131 17.64 -9.21 11.85
C GLU A 131 16.79 -9.97 12.88
N MET A 132 15.52 -9.57 13.09
CA MET A 132 14.60 -10.28 13.98
C MET A 132 14.32 -11.70 13.50
N PHE A 133 14.04 -11.87 12.21
CA PHE A 133 13.78 -13.19 11.64
C PHE A 133 15.00 -14.11 11.78
N ASP A 134 16.19 -13.63 11.42
CA ASP A 134 17.44 -14.39 11.50
C ASP A 134 17.82 -14.77 12.95
N LEU A 135 17.52 -13.90 13.92
CA LEU A 135 17.74 -14.18 15.34
C LEU A 135 16.75 -15.26 15.82
N LEU A 136 15.46 -15.06 15.59
CA LEU A 136 14.42 -15.96 16.08
C LEU A 136 14.45 -17.34 15.44
N ILE A 137 14.96 -17.49 14.20
CA ILE A 137 15.23 -18.79 13.59
C ILE A 137 16.36 -19.54 14.33
N ARG A 138 17.40 -18.84 14.74
CA ARG A 138 18.53 -19.43 15.45
C ARG A 138 18.25 -19.70 16.92
N GLU A 139 17.44 -18.84 17.53
CA GLU A 139 17.12 -18.84 18.96
C GLU A 139 15.59 -18.76 19.17
N PRO A 140 14.83 -19.83 18.83
CA PRO A 140 13.37 -19.83 18.97
C PRO A 140 12.86 -19.64 20.39
N ASN A 141 13.69 -19.90 21.39
CA ASN A 141 13.41 -19.70 22.80
C ASN A 141 13.23 -18.23 23.22
N LEU A 142 13.56 -17.28 22.35
CA LEU A 142 13.30 -15.85 22.55
C LEU A 142 11.86 -15.44 22.24
N LEU A 143 11.08 -16.32 21.62
CA LEU A 143 9.66 -16.08 21.37
C LEU A 143 8.82 -16.28 22.64
N PRO A 144 7.76 -15.49 22.87
CA PRO A 144 6.88 -15.63 24.03
C PRO A 144 6.27 -17.03 24.18
N ASP A 145 5.98 -17.72 23.05
CA ASP A 145 5.35 -19.04 23.00
C ASP A 145 6.33 -20.14 22.58
N ALA A 146 7.60 -20.00 22.96
CA ALA A 146 8.69 -20.89 22.52
C ALA A 146 8.42 -22.39 22.82
N GLU A 147 7.71 -22.71 23.89
CA GLU A 147 7.40 -24.09 24.27
C GLU A 147 6.62 -24.86 23.20
N HIS A 148 5.74 -24.17 22.46
CA HIS A 148 4.96 -24.77 21.39
C HIS A 148 5.75 -24.97 20.09
N LEU A 149 6.93 -24.34 19.96
CA LEU A 149 7.76 -24.38 18.76
C LEU A 149 8.82 -25.48 18.77
N MET A 150 9.25 -25.89 19.97
CA MET A 150 10.30 -26.91 20.13
C MET A 150 9.93 -28.30 19.57
N VAL A 151 8.66 -28.51 19.26
CA VAL A 151 8.11 -29.79 18.77
C VAL A 151 7.77 -29.76 17.28
N LYS A 152 7.96 -28.62 16.58
CA LYS A 152 7.55 -28.42 15.20
C LYS A 152 8.69 -28.65 14.21
N GLU A 153 8.31 -29.10 13.00
CA GLU A 153 9.23 -29.17 11.87
C GLU A 153 9.82 -27.77 11.56
N PRO A 154 11.07 -27.67 11.06
CA PRO A 154 11.73 -26.39 10.78
C PRO A 154 10.91 -25.43 9.91
N ARG A 155 10.11 -25.97 8.97
CA ARG A 155 9.22 -25.18 8.11
C ARG A 155 8.09 -24.53 8.92
N ASP A 156 7.54 -25.23 9.89
CA ASP A 156 6.47 -24.75 10.75
C ASP A 156 7.00 -23.71 11.73
N GLN A 157 8.23 -23.86 12.22
CA GLN A 157 8.91 -22.84 13.01
C GLN A 157 9.11 -21.55 12.22
N ALA A 158 9.65 -21.62 11.01
CA ALA A 158 9.85 -20.46 10.16
C ALA A 158 8.52 -19.74 9.86
N ARG A 159 7.47 -20.51 9.58
CA ARG A 159 6.14 -19.95 9.35
C ARG A 159 5.59 -19.23 10.59
N HIS A 160 5.73 -19.82 11.75
CA HIS A 160 5.27 -19.21 13.00
C HIS A 160 6.02 -17.92 13.31
N ILE A 161 7.33 -17.85 13.10
CA ILE A 161 8.13 -16.66 13.24
C ILE A 161 7.68 -15.56 12.25
N CYS A 162 7.41 -15.94 10.99
CA CYS A 162 6.83 -15.03 10.02
C CYS A 162 5.49 -14.46 10.50
N ASP A 163 4.60 -15.30 11.00
CA ASP A 163 3.27 -14.90 11.46
C ASP A 163 3.38 -13.98 12.72
N TYR A 164 4.33 -14.28 13.62
CA TYR A 164 4.64 -13.42 14.78
C TYR A 164 5.08 -12.02 14.34
N ILE A 165 6.09 -11.93 13.45
CA ILE A 165 6.59 -10.64 12.95
C ILE A 165 5.51 -9.91 12.14
N ALA A 166 4.75 -10.62 11.30
CA ALA A 166 3.68 -10.02 10.48
C ALA A 166 2.51 -9.50 11.32
N GLY A 167 2.30 -10.03 12.52
CA GLY A 167 1.30 -9.54 13.48
C GLY A 167 1.68 -8.27 14.22
N MET A 168 2.93 -7.80 14.08
CA MET A 168 3.39 -6.60 14.78
C MET A 168 2.91 -5.32 14.09
N THR A 169 2.63 -4.28 14.88
CA THR A 169 2.60 -2.91 14.38
C THR A 169 4.03 -2.40 14.17
N ASP A 170 4.23 -1.38 13.32
CA ASP A 170 5.55 -0.78 13.09
C ASP A 170 6.24 -0.36 14.39
N LYS A 171 5.47 0.27 15.29
CA LYS A 171 5.98 0.69 16.59
C LYS A 171 6.44 -0.51 17.42
N PHE A 172 5.62 -1.55 17.51
CA PHE A 172 5.97 -2.75 18.27
C PHE A 172 7.19 -3.46 17.69
N ALA A 173 7.29 -3.57 16.35
CA ALA A 173 8.45 -4.17 15.70
C ALA A 173 9.76 -3.41 15.99
N ILE A 174 9.72 -2.07 16.03
CA ILE A 174 10.88 -1.25 16.40
C ILE A 174 11.26 -1.48 17.86
N GLU A 175 10.30 -1.45 18.79
CA GLU A 175 10.51 -1.68 20.21
C GLU A 175 11.02 -3.10 20.49
N GLU A 176 10.47 -4.10 19.81
CA GLU A 176 10.90 -5.49 19.96
C GLU A 176 12.31 -5.71 19.42
N HIS A 177 12.64 -5.10 18.27
CA HIS A 177 14.00 -5.10 17.76
C HIS A 177 14.98 -4.49 18.78
N HIS A 178 14.64 -3.35 19.42
CA HIS A 178 15.47 -2.76 20.47
C HIS A 178 15.65 -3.73 21.65
N ARG A 179 14.59 -4.37 22.13
CA ARG A 179 14.68 -5.35 23.24
C ARG A 179 15.58 -6.54 22.92
N LEU A 180 15.58 -6.98 21.65
CA LEU A 180 16.38 -8.13 21.24
C LEU A 180 17.86 -7.80 20.96
N PHE A 181 18.17 -6.58 20.55
CA PHE A 181 19.50 -6.21 20.06
C PHE A 181 20.23 -5.13 20.89
N ASP A 182 19.50 -4.30 21.66
CA ASP A 182 20.14 -3.26 22.46
C ASP A 182 20.58 -3.82 23.83
N ILE A 183 21.86 -3.78 24.08
CA ILE A 183 22.48 -4.29 25.33
C ILE A 183 22.16 -3.40 26.53
N THR A 184 21.78 -2.14 26.30
CA THR A 184 21.55 -1.15 27.36
C THR A 184 20.19 -1.23 28.03
N ASP A 185 19.20 -1.87 27.42
CA ASP A 185 17.82 -1.93 27.90
C ASP A 185 17.50 -3.14 28.81
N SER A 186 18.42 -4.10 28.92
CA SER A 186 18.13 -5.40 29.55
C SER A 186 18.63 -5.58 31.00
N LEU A 187 19.19 -4.54 31.61
CA LEU A 187 19.79 -4.62 32.97
C LEU A 187 19.13 -3.73 34.01
N ALA A 188 17.88 -3.25 33.79
CA ALA A 188 17.11 -2.49 34.75
C ALA A 188 15.96 -3.30 35.33
#